data_288731a87e5f3975936313f768ecbbab
#
_entry.id   288731a87e5f3975936313f768ecbbab
#
_cell.length_a   1.000
_cell.length_b   1.000
_cell.length_c   1.000
_cell.angle_alpha   90.00
_cell.angle_beta   90.00
_cell.angle_gamma   90.00
#
_symmetry.space_group_name_H-M   'P 1'
#
loop_
_entity.id
_entity.type
_entity.pdbx_description
1 polymer ?
#
loop_
_entity_poly.entity_id
_entity_poly.type
_entity_poly.pdbx_seq_one_letter_code
_entity_poly.pdbx_strand_id
1 'polypeptide(L)'
;MIPLFYLCDSRSNVGSTCLFWAQDGCGYTSDLNKAHVYTLEEAQRKFNSRHTDVPLEKTLVDELARSRVDCQYLPADGEKAGCGEYVISPKGKWDGNDVYWLTFDFLSVNYKGAAVFSYRNAIARIDELGIDANIYAKADIDAIARRTFQAANVNERRMITAAGIRKPKRPRTRQTTGKARGNCPHCGCITWGLNPYENYTCAEQYSERNGLSFVVSDTCEELKASKARRKAA
;
A
#
# COMPACT_ATOMS: atom_id res chain seq x y z
N MET A 1 0.45 -4.74 28.83
CA MET A 1 -0.83 -4.76 28.07
C MET A 1 -0.64 -5.71 26.90
N ILE A 2 -1.57 -6.63 26.65
CA ILE A 2 -1.45 -7.57 25.50
C ILE A 2 -1.78 -6.80 24.23
N PRO A 3 -0.90 -6.80 23.21
CA PRO A 3 -1.16 -6.06 21.98
C PRO A 3 -2.31 -6.69 21.19
N LEU A 4 -3.17 -5.84 20.63
CA LEU A 4 -4.26 -6.18 19.73
C LEU A 4 -3.94 -5.65 18.33
N PHE A 5 -4.55 -6.23 17.30
CA PHE A 5 -4.21 -5.95 15.91
C PHE A 5 -5.43 -5.75 15.04
N TYR A 6 -5.31 -4.89 14.05
CA TYR A 6 -6.13 -4.88 12.84
C TYR A 6 -5.38 -5.58 11.71
N LEU A 7 -6.09 -6.29 10.81
CA LEU A 7 -5.48 -6.86 9.61
C LEU A 7 -5.76 -5.96 8.40
N CYS A 8 -4.70 -5.34 7.90
CA CYS A 8 -4.72 -4.47 6.73
C CYS A 8 -4.52 -5.28 5.44
N ASP A 9 -5.34 -5.05 4.43
CA ASP A 9 -5.10 -5.59 3.09
C ASP A 9 -4.01 -4.76 2.38
N SER A 10 -2.84 -5.36 2.17
CA SER A 10 -1.72 -4.68 1.50
C SER A 10 -1.83 -4.63 -0.02
N ARG A 11 -2.90 -5.18 -0.61
CA ARG A 11 -3.07 -5.25 -2.07
C ARG A 11 -3.77 -4.03 -2.64
N SER A 12 -4.61 -3.36 -1.85
CA SER A 12 -5.41 -2.24 -2.30
C SER A 12 -5.72 -1.25 -1.19
N ASN A 13 -5.90 0.00 -1.58
CA ASN A 13 -6.36 1.08 -0.73
C ASN A 13 -7.52 1.80 -1.42
N VAL A 14 -8.33 2.52 -0.66
CA VAL A 14 -9.32 3.45 -1.20
C VAL A 14 -8.75 4.86 -1.08
N GLY A 15 -8.25 5.41 -2.19
CA GLY A 15 -7.43 6.60 -2.15
C GLY A 15 -6.20 6.39 -1.28
N SER A 16 -5.95 7.27 -0.32
CA SER A 16 -4.86 7.12 0.66
C SER A 16 -5.23 6.28 1.89
N THR A 17 -6.46 5.76 1.97
CA THR A 17 -6.99 5.04 3.15
C THR A 17 -6.78 3.54 3.05
N CYS A 18 -6.22 2.93 4.10
CA CYS A 18 -6.10 1.48 4.23
C CYS A 18 -7.45 0.79 4.38
N LEU A 19 -7.53 -0.43 3.86
CA LEU A 19 -8.65 -1.35 4.06
C LEU A 19 -8.30 -2.41 5.10
N PHE A 20 -9.22 -2.67 6.00
CA PHE A 20 -9.10 -3.66 7.07
C PHE A 20 -10.18 -4.73 6.96
N TRP A 21 -9.90 -5.92 7.44
CA TRP A 21 -10.93 -6.93 7.60
C TRP A 21 -12.06 -6.41 8.50
N ALA A 22 -13.29 -6.47 8.00
CA ALA A 22 -14.48 -6.10 8.76
C ALA A 22 -14.81 -7.14 9.83
N GLN A 23 -15.61 -6.73 10.82
CA GLN A 23 -16.18 -7.64 11.80
C GLN A 23 -16.94 -8.76 11.10
N ASP A 24 -17.01 -9.91 11.76
CA ASP A 24 -17.72 -11.11 11.27
C ASP A 24 -17.18 -11.70 9.95
N GLY A 25 -16.01 -11.30 9.50
CA GLY A 25 -15.38 -11.78 8.28
C GLY A 25 -16.11 -11.35 6.99
N CYS A 26 -16.97 -10.33 7.07
CA CYS A 26 -17.77 -9.82 5.95
C CYS A 26 -17.03 -8.81 5.07
N GLY A 27 -15.90 -9.24 4.46
CA GLY A 27 -15.15 -8.40 3.53
C GLY A 27 -14.24 -7.37 4.19
N TYR A 28 -14.06 -6.22 3.55
CA TYR A 28 -13.14 -5.16 3.97
C TYR A 28 -13.87 -3.86 4.28
N THR A 29 -13.32 -3.10 5.21
CA THR A 29 -13.81 -1.77 5.59
C THR A 29 -12.67 -0.79 5.74
N SER A 30 -12.91 0.47 5.40
CA SER A 30 -12.03 1.60 5.74
C SER A 30 -12.36 2.24 7.09
N ASP A 31 -13.48 1.85 7.71
CA ASP A 31 -13.93 2.35 9.02
C ASP A 31 -13.34 1.49 10.14
N LEU A 32 -12.42 2.06 10.91
CA LEU A 32 -11.78 1.38 12.04
C LEU A 32 -12.79 0.95 13.14
N ASN A 33 -13.94 1.60 13.24
CA ASN A 33 -14.97 1.20 14.21
C ASN A 33 -15.68 -0.10 13.79
N LYS A 34 -15.64 -0.44 12.51
CA LYS A 34 -16.18 -1.67 11.93
C LYS A 34 -15.10 -2.72 11.63
N ALA A 35 -13.84 -2.40 11.89
CA ALA A 35 -12.74 -3.33 11.68
C ALA A 35 -12.69 -4.39 12.76
N HIS A 36 -12.41 -5.64 12.37
CA HIS A 36 -12.21 -6.75 13.31
C HIS A 36 -10.90 -6.61 14.07
N VAL A 37 -10.95 -6.89 15.36
CA VAL A 37 -9.79 -6.82 16.26
C VAL A 37 -9.32 -8.23 16.58
N TYR A 38 -8.05 -8.48 16.34
CA TYR A 38 -7.39 -9.79 16.51
C TYR A 38 -6.43 -9.78 17.70
N THR A 39 -6.32 -10.92 18.37
CA THR A 39 -5.23 -11.18 19.31
C THR A 39 -3.89 -11.38 18.56
N LEU A 40 -2.77 -11.36 19.28
CA LEU A 40 -1.44 -11.62 18.72
C LEU A 40 -1.38 -12.97 17.99
N GLU A 41 -1.92 -14.03 18.60
CA GLU A 41 -1.88 -15.38 18.04
C GLU A 41 -2.73 -15.50 16.78
N GLU A 42 -3.93 -14.92 16.79
CA GLU A 42 -4.82 -14.91 15.63
C GLU A 42 -4.23 -14.11 14.48
N ALA A 43 -3.71 -12.91 14.76
CA ALA A 43 -3.06 -12.06 13.78
C ALA A 43 -1.84 -12.74 13.16
N GLN A 44 -0.99 -13.40 14.00
CA GLN A 44 0.17 -14.17 13.52
C GLN A 44 -0.27 -15.34 12.63
N ARG A 45 -1.29 -16.10 13.05
CA ARG A 45 -1.81 -17.24 12.27
C ARG A 45 -2.35 -16.79 10.90
N LYS A 46 -3.12 -15.71 10.86
CA LYS A 46 -3.65 -15.13 9.62
C LYS A 46 -2.52 -14.65 8.72
N PHE A 47 -1.54 -13.93 9.24
CA PHE A 47 -0.38 -13.44 8.48
C PHE A 47 0.48 -14.57 7.92
N ASN A 48 0.66 -15.66 8.65
CA ASN A 48 1.38 -16.84 8.17
C ASN A 48 0.64 -17.54 7.01
N SER A 49 -0.69 -17.58 7.08
CA SER A 49 -1.54 -18.15 6.03
C SER A 49 -1.62 -17.26 4.81
N ARG A 50 -1.74 -15.95 5.00
CA ARG A 50 -1.91 -14.96 3.93
C ARG A 50 -1.10 -13.71 4.22
N HIS A 51 0.08 -13.64 3.62
CA HIS A 51 1.04 -12.55 3.85
C HIS A 51 0.57 -11.15 3.38
N THR A 52 -0.52 -11.09 2.63
CA THR A 52 -1.16 -9.82 2.21
C THR A 52 -2.05 -9.22 3.28
N ASP A 53 -2.44 -9.99 4.28
CA ASP A 53 -3.21 -9.52 5.43
C ASP A 53 -2.25 -9.09 6.53
N VAL A 54 -1.79 -7.87 6.44
CA VAL A 54 -0.72 -7.32 7.29
C VAL A 54 -1.27 -6.90 8.64
N PRO A 55 -0.81 -7.52 9.75
CA PRO A 55 -1.23 -7.13 11.09
C PRO A 55 -0.59 -5.81 11.51
N LEU A 56 -1.41 -4.83 11.86
CA LEU A 56 -0.98 -3.54 12.39
C LEU A 56 -1.46 -3.41 13.84
N GLU A 57 -0.56 -3.02 14.72
CA GLU A 57 -0.84 -2.86 16.15
C GLU A 57 -1.91 -1.78 16.36
N LYS A 58 -2.99 -2.18 17.07
CA LYS A 58 -4.23 -1.40 17.19
C LYS A 58 -4.03 -0.04 17.83
N THR A 59 -3.25 0.06 18.90
CA THR A 59 -3.05 1.32 19.63
C THR A 59 -2.39 2.37 18.74
N LEU A 60 -1.35 1.98 18.00
CA LEU A 60 -0.66 2.87 17.07
C LEU A 60 -1.54 3.28 15.88
N VAL A 61 -2.38 2.37 15.40
CA VAL A 61 -3.35 2.69 14.34
C VAL A 61 -4.39 3.69 14.85
N ASP A 62 -4.93 3.46 16.06
CA ASP A 62 -5.93 4.33 16.68
C ASP A 62 -5.39 5.73 16.98
N GLU A 63 -4.13 5.85 17.43
CA GLU A 63 -3.48 7.13 17.69
C GLU A 63 -3.32 7.98 16.41
N LEU A 64 -3.03 7.32 15.29
CA LEU A 64 -2.83 7.98 14.00
C LEU A 64 -4.10 8.07 13.14
N ALA A 65 -5.22 7.59 13.65
CA ALA A 65 -6.49 7.60 12.93
C ALA A 65 -6.95 9.03 12.61
N ARG A 66 -7.56 9.20 11.44
CA ARG A 66 -8.14 10.45 10.96
C ARG A 66 -9.63 10.29 10.76
N SER A 67 -10.38 11.35 11.06
CA SER A 67 -11.81 11.41 10.78
C SER A 67 -12.03 11.76 9.31
N ARG A 68 -12.78 10.94 8.58
CA ARG A 68 -13.09 11.15 7.17
C ARG A 68 -14.55 10.86 6.89
N VAL A 69 -15.06 11.39 5.79
CA VAL A 69 -16.44 11.23 5.34
C VAL A 69 -16.45 10.70 3.92
N ASP A 70 -17.16 9.59 3.74
CA ASP A 70 -17.35 8.96 2.45
C ASP A 70 -18.44 9.67 1.66
N CYS A 71 -18.15 10.04 0.41
CA CYS A 71 -19.07 10.73 -0.47
C CYS A 71 -20.38 9.96 -0.70
N GLN A 72 -20.36 8.63 -0.58
CA GLN A 72 -21.55 7.78 -0.76
C GLN A 72 -22.62 7.95 0.32
N TYR A 73 -22.23 8.46 1.49
CA TYR A 73 -23.12 8.67 2.62
C TYR A 73 -23.50 10.14 2.85
N LEU A 74 -23.03 11.04 1.98
CA LEU A 74 -23.42 12.45 2.08
C LEU A 74 -24.93 12.62 1.87
N PRO A 75 -25.58 13.52 2.63
CA PRO A 75 -26.98 13.84 2.41
C PRO A 75 -27.22 14.32 0.98
N ALA A 76 -28.29 13.85 0.34
CA ALA A 76 -28.65 14.24 -1.03
C ALA A 76 -28.98 15.74 -1.13
N ASP A 77 -29.60 16.29 -0.08
CA ASP A 77 -29.96 17.70 0.03
C ASP A 77 -29.05 18.36 1.07
N GLY A 78 -27.87 18.78 0.63
CA GLY A 78 -26.82 19.33 1.49
C GLY A 78 -27.18 20.62 2.22
N GLU A 79 -28.25 21.33 1.80
CA GLU A 79 -28.57 22.66 2.30
C GLU A 79 -29.85 22.66 3.11
N LYS A 80 -29.71 22.79 4.43
CA LYS A 80 -30.83 23.17 5.29
C LYS A 80 -30.50 24.50 5.95
N ALA A 81 -31.07 25.59 5.44
CA ALA A 81 -30.98 26.88 6.10
C ALA A 81 -31.57 26.78 7.50
N GLY A 82 -30.78 27.07 8.52
CA GLY A 82 -31.17 27.00 9.92
C GLY A 82 -30.17 27.72 10.83
N CYS A 83 -30.40 27.67 12.14
CA CYS A 83 -29.52 28.29 13.13
C CYS A 83 -28.38 27.35 13.58
N GLY A 84 -27.94 26.47 12.71
CA GLY A 84 -26.91 25.45 13.03
C GLY A 84 -25.48 25.83 12.61
N GLU A 85 -24.58 24.91 12.88
CA GLU A 85 -23.21 24.91 12.40
C GLU A 85 -23.11 24.17 11.07
N TYR A 86 -22.32 24.71 10.16
CA TYR A 86 -22.16 24.19 8.81
C TYR A 86 -20.71 24.04 8.43
N VAL A 87 -20.45 23.07 7.54
CA VAL A 87 -19.15 22.78 6.95
C VAL A 87 -19.25 22.83 5.42
N ILE A 88 -18.14 23.13 4.75
CA ILE A 88 -18.09 23.34 3.31
C ILE A 88 -17.23 22.25 2.68
N SER A 89 -17.76 21.57 1.64
CA SER A 89 -17.04 20.61 0.83
C SER A 89 -16.99 21.08 -0.63
N PRO A 90 -15.80 21.39 -1.19
CA PRO A 90 -15.65 21.72 -2.60
C PRO A 90 -16.04 20.55 -3.50
N LYS A 91 -16.80 20.81 -4.55
CA LYS A 91 -17.20 19.79 -5.52
C LYS A 91 -16.02 19.29 -6.34
N GLY A 92 -16.10 18.04 -6.77
CA GLY A 92 -15.11 17.46 -7.67
C GLY A 92 -13.75 17.14 -7.05
N LYS A 93 -13.64 17.10 -5.70
CA LYS A 93 -12.40 16.80 -5.01
C LYS A 93 -12.58 15.66 -4.02
N TRP A 94 -11.88 14.55 -4.28
CA TRP A 94 -11.93 13.33 -3.46
C TRP A 94 -10.53 12.70 -3.31
N ASP A 95 -10.35 11.97 -2.21
CA ASP A 95 -9.26 11.02 -1.99
C ASP A 95 -9.87 9.62 -1.88
N GLY A 96 -9.93 8.91 -2.99
CA GLY A 96 -10.75 7.72 -3.12
C GLY A 96 -12.24 8.06 -2.98
N ASN A 97 -12.89 7.57 -1.93
CA ASN A 97 -14.29 7.93 -1.62
C ASN A 97 -14.40 9.10 -0.62
N ASP A 98 -13.29 9.54 -0.03
CA ASP A 98 -13.32 10.54 1.03
C ASP A 98 -13.34 11.96 0.46
N VAL A 99 -14.28 12.81 0.91
CA VAL A 99 -14.41 14.18 0.45
C VAL A 99 -13.43 15.12 1.14
N TYR A 100 -13.07 16.20 0.43
CA TYR A 100 -12.30 17.30 1.02
C TYR A 100 -13.21 18.31 1.70
N TRP A 101 -12.72 18.87 2.80
CA TRP A 101 -13.36 19.90 3.58
C TRP A 101 -12.56 21.19 3.53
N LEU A 102 -13.25 22.31 3.49
CA LEU A 102 -12.63 23.62 3.62
C LEU A 102 -12.17 23.78 5.08
N THR A 103 -10.90 24.14 5.28
CA THR A 103 -10.35 24.59 6.55
C THR A 103 -10.11 26.10 6.51
N PHE A 104 -9.61 26.72 7.56
CA PHE A 104 -9.32 28.16 7.54
C PHE A 104 -8.19 28.51 6.55
N ASP A 105 -7.21 27.61 6.38
CA ASP A 105 -6.01 27.89 5.58
C ASP A 105 -6.01 27.19 4.21
N PHE A 106 -6.58 25.98 4.12
CA PHE A 106 -6.50 25.13 2.93
C PHE A 106 -7.63 24.08 2.87
N LEU A 107 -7.51 23.09 2.00
CA LEU A 107 -8.40 21.94 1.93
C LEU A 107 -7.80 20.73 2.66
N SER A 108 -8.64 20.01 3.38
CA SER A 108 -8.22 18.79 4.10
C SER A 108 -9.25 17.67 3.96
N VAL A 109 -8.78 16.44 3.80
CA VAL A 109 -9.62 15.23 3.89
C VAL A 109 -9.95 14.88 5.35
N ASN A 110 -9.17 15.40 6.31
CA ASN A 110 -9.43 15.19 7.71
C ASN A 110 -10.57 16.11 8.18
N TYR A 111 -11.73 15.53 8.37
CA TYR A 111 -12.95 16.24 8.75
C TYR A 111 -12.82 17.01 10.08
N LYS A 112 -12.03 16.50 11.04
CA LYS A 112 -11.81 17.23 12.31
C LYS A 112 -11.18 18.61 12.16
N GLY A 113 -10.53 18.85 11.03
CA GLY A 113 -9.94 20.15 10.69
C GLY A 113 -10.88 21.05 9.89
N ALA A 114 -12.08 20.62 9.57
CA ALA A 114 -13.05 21.42 8.81
C ALA A 114 -13.40 22.71 9.56
N ALA A 115 -13.39 23.83 8.82
CA ALA A 115 -13.84 25.11 9.36
C ALA A 115 -15.36 25.09 9.51
N VAL A 116 -15.82 25.61 10.63
CA VAL A 116 -17.24 25.66 10.99
C VAL A 116 -17.77 27.07 10.81
N PHE A 117 -18.93 27.20 10.16
CA PHE A 117 -19.54 28.46 9.79
C PHE A 117 -21.02 28.49 10.20
N SER A 118 -21.57 29.70 10.37
CA SER A 118 -23.01 29.89 10.21
C SER A 118 -23.37 29.75 8.73
N TYR A 119 -24.62 29.42 8.40
CA TYR A 119 -25.04 29.27 7.00
C TYR A 119 -24.72 30.51 6.14
N ARG A 120 -25.01 31.69 6.65
CA ARG A 120 -24.70 32.97 5.98
C ARG A 120 -23.19 33.14 5.70
N ASN A 121 -22.36 32.83 6.69
CA ASN A 121 -20.90 32.93 6.54
C ASN A 121 -20.34 31.85 5.58
N ALA A 122 -20.97 30.68 5.52
CA ALA A 122 -20.61 29.64 4.58
C ALA A 122 -20.82 30.10 3.13
N ILE A 123 -21.98 30.70 2.83
CA ILE A 123 -22.28 31.28 1.50
C ILE A 123 -21.25 32.36 1.17
N ALA A 124 -21.09 33.35 2.05
CA ALA A 124 -20.14 34.44 1.84
C ALA A 124 -18.71 33.94 1.59
N ARG A 125 -18.31 32.85 2.27
CA ARG A 125 -16.98 32.26 2.08
C ARG A 125 -16.83 31.56 0.74
N ILE A 126 -17.87 30.89 0.25
CA ILE A 126 -17.88 30.26 -1.08
C ILE A 126 -17.80 31.34 -2.16
N ASP A 127 -18.56 32.40 -2.03
CA ASP A 127 -18.57 33.54 -2.98
C ASP A 127 -17.20 34.25 -3.01
N GLU A 128 -16.60 34.49 -1.82
CA GLU A 128 -15.26 35.09 -1.69
C GLU A 128 -14.19 34.26 -2.39
N LEU A 129 -14.26 32.94 -2.25
CA LEU A 129 -13.27 32.02 -2.83
C LEU A 129 -13.57 31.71 -4.31
N GLY A 130 -14.74 32.03 -4.82
CA GLY A 130 -15.16 31.73 -6.19
C GLY A 130 -15.15 30.22 -6.51
N ILE A 131 -15.50 29.37 -5.52
CA ILE A 131 -15.47 27.91 -5.67
C ILE A 131 -16.87 27.33 -5.79
N ASP A 132 -17.02 26.25 -6.55
CA ASP A 132 -18.24 25.43 -6.53
C ASP A 132 -18.14 24.43 -5.35
N ALA A 133 -19.03 24.56 -4.38
CA ALA A 133 -18.99 23.78 -3.15
C ALA A 133 -20.40 23.49 -2.63
N ASN A 134 -20.51 22.42 -1.83
CA ASN A 134 -21.72 22.09 -1.08
C ASN A 134 -21.56 22.54 0.37
N ILE A 135 -22.67 22.95 0.97
CA ILE A 135 -22.79 23.29 2.39
C ILE A 135 -23.55 22.17 3.06
N TYR A 136 -23.01 21.64 4.16
CA TYR A 136 -23.65 20.58 4.93
C TYR A 136 -23.83 20.99 6.38
N ALA A 137 -24.96 20.62 6.99
CA ALA A 137 -25.13 20.75 8.43
C ALA A 137 -24.08 19.87 9.15
N LYS A 138 -23.31 20.46 10.04
CA LYS A 138 -22.23 19.76 10.77
C LYS A 138 -22.75 18.53 11.50
N ALA A 139 -23.95 18.59 12.11
CA ALA A 139 -24.55 17.49 12.83
C ALA A 139 -24.80 16.25 11.94
N ASP A 140 -25.22 16.46 10.69
CA ASP A 140 -25.44 15.36 9.75
C ASP A 140 -24.11 14.70 9.36
N ILE A 141 -23.07 15.50 9.19
CA ILE A 141 -21.72 15.01 8.85
C ILE A 141 -21.06 14.33 10.04
N ASP A 142 -21.21 14.84 11.26
CA ASP A 142 -20.73 14.21 12.49
C ASP A 142 -21.30 12.78 12.66
N ALA A 143 -22.56 12.56 12.25
CA ALA A 143 -23.21 11.26 12.35
C ALA A 143 -22.66 10.19 11.38
N ILE A 144 -22.10 10.60 10.25
CA ILE A 144 -21.58 9.72 9.20
C ILE A 144 -20.04 9.67 9.16
N ALA A 145 -19.38 10.55 9.91
CA ALA A 145 -17.94 10.60 9.97
C ALA A 145 -17.36 9.31 10.57
N ARG A 146 -16.35 8.75 9.91
CA ARG A 146 -15.71 7.50 10.30
C ARG A 146 -14.23 7.69 10.61
N ARG A 147 -13.69 6.81 11.44
CA ARG A 147 -12.25 6.77 11.72
C ARG A 147 -11.56 5.93 10.67
N THR A 148 -10.53 6.51 10.04
CA THR A 148 -9.76 5.86 8.99
C THR A 148 -8.26 5.93 9.29
N PHE A 149 -7.47 5.08 8.64
CA PHE A 149 -6.02 5.06 8.78
C PHE A 149 -5.35 5.19 7.41
N GLN A 150 -4.34 6.05 7.31
CA GLN A 150 -3.68 6.34 6.04
C GLN A 150 -2.54 5.36 5.75
N ALA A 151 -2.44 4.89 4.51
CA ALA A 151 -1.40 3.98 4.07
C ALA A 151 0.02 4.54 4.27
N ALA A 152 0.21 5.85 4.13
CA ALA A 152 1.49 6.52 4.37
C ALA A 152 1.97 6.43 5.84
N ASN A 153 1.06 6.16 6.79
CA ASN A 153 1.38 6.01 8.20
C ASN A 153 1.79 4.59 8.59
N VAL A 154 1.74 3.62 7.66
CA VAL A 154 2.15 2.24 7.94
C VAL A 154 3.64 2.19 8.23
N ASN A 155 3.98 1.82 9.47
CA ASN A 155 5.35 1.60 9.91
C ASN A 155 5.52 0.14 10.33
N GLU A 156 5.97 -0.70 9.41
CA GLU A 156 6.10 -2.14 9.64
C GLU A 156 7.00 -2.47 10.84
N ARG A 157 8.06 -1.69 11.08
CA ARG A 157 8.96 -1.94 12.20
C ARG A 157 8.28 -1.73 13.55
N ARG A 158 7.51 -0.65 13.69
CA ARG A 158 6.81 -0.32 14.94
C ARG A 158 5.54 -1.15 15.11
N MET A 159 4.70 -1.21 14.06
CA MET A 159 3.34 -1.75 14.14
C MET A 159 3.29 -3.28 14.01
N ILE A 160 4.33 -3.91 13.47
CA ILE A 160 4.38 -5.36 13.25
C ILE A 160 5.47 -5.97 14.13
N THR A 161 6.74 -5.67 13.83
CA THR A 161 7.87 -6.37 14.46
C THR A 161 8.01 -6.03 15.95
N ALA A 162 7.93 -4.76 16.33
CA ALA A 162 8.03 -4.33 17.72
C ALA A 162 6.81 -4.77 18.55
N ALA A 163 5.65 -4.93 17.91
CA ALA A 163 4.44 -5.47 18.55
C ALA A 163 4.43 -7.00 18.72
N GLY A 164 5.52 -7.70 18.34
CA GLY A 164 5.70 -9.13 18.56
C GLY A 164 5.33 -10.05 17.39
N ILE A 165 4.86 -9.51 16.28
CA ILE A 165 4.56 -10.27 15.07
C ILE A 165 5.85 -10.65 14.33
N ARG A 166 5.98 -11.90 13.97
CA ARG A 166 7.09 -12.41 13.15
C ARG A 166 6.69 -12.44 11.69
N LYS A 167 7.50 -11.80 10.84
CA LYS A 167 7.26 -11.86 9.39
C LYS A 167 7.44 -13.29 8.89
N PRO A 168 6.49 -13.85 8.14
CA PRO A 168 6.62 -15.20 7.60
C PRO A 168 7.85 -15.25 6.67
N LYS A 169 8.63 -16.32 6.81
CA LYS A 169 9.75 -16.57 5.89
C LYS A 169 9.17 -16.85 4.51
N ARG A 170 9.33 -15.90 3.60
CA ARG A 170 8.96 -16.14 2.19
C ARG A 170 9.82 -17.30 1.68
N PRO A 171 9.23 -18.36 1.11
CA PRO A 171 10.01 -19.36 0.43
C PRO A 171 10.84 -18.62 -0.62
N ARG A 172 12.15 -18.82 -0.60
CA ARG A 172 13.02 -18.31 -1.67
C ARG A 172 12.59 -19.02 -2.95
N THR A 173 11.74 -18.41 -3.72
CA THR A 173 11.44 -18.85 -5.08
C THR A 173 12.76 -18.72 -5.83
N ARG A 174 13.41 -19.86 -6.07
CA ARG A 174 14.57 -19.89 -6.96
C ARG A 174 14.07 -19.36 -8.29
N GLN A 175 14.50 -18.18 -8.67
CA GLN A 175 14.22 -17.70 -10.02
C GLN A 175 14.89 -18.72 -10.95
N THR A 176 14.09 -19.61 -11.50
CA THR A 176 14.52 -20.49 -12.57
C THR A 176 14.63 -19.58 -13.78
N THR A 177 15.85 -19.33 -14.23
CA THR A 177 16.13 -18.55 -15.45
C THR A 177 15.64 -19.27 -16.71
N GLY A 178 14.97 -20.40 -16.58
CA GLY A 178 14.63 -21.29 -17.69
C GLY A 178 15.85 -22.04 -18.25
N LYS A 179 17.06 -21.78 -17.71
CA LYS A 179 18.30 -22.41 -18.19
C LYS A 179 18.58 -23.69 -17.43
N ALA A 180 18.88 -24.75 -18.16
CA ALA A 180 19.38 -26.02 -17.65
C ALA A 180 20.90 -25.95 -17.43
N ARG A 181 21.37 -26.67 -16.42
CA ARG A 181 22.81 -26.84 -16.17
C ARG A 181 23.36 -27.91 -17.08
N GLY A 182 24.45 -27.60 -17.76
CA GLY A 182 25.24 -28.53 -18.54
C GLY A 182 26.73 -28.40 -18.21
N ASN A 183 27.55 -29.16 -18.90
CA ASN A 183 29.03 -29.06 -18.83
C ASN A 183 29.58 -28.76 -20.22
N CYS A 184 30.53 -27.85 -20.29
CA CYS A 184 31.24 -27.55 -21.53
C CYS A 184 31.94 -28.81 -22.07
N PRO A 185 31.71 -29.23 -23.33
CA PRO A 185 32.30 -30.45 -23.88
C PRO A 185 33.83 -30.39 -24.00
N HIS A 186 34.42 -29.17 -24.03
CA HIS A 186 35.88 -29.01 -24.19
C HIS A 186 36.63 -28.99 -22.85
N CYS A 187 36.04 -28.44 -21.78
CA CYS A 187 36.78 -28.26 -20.52
C CYS A 187 36.03 -28.74 -19.27
N GLY A 188 34.84 -29.29 -19.42
CA GLY A 188 34.00 -29.77 -18.31
C GLY A 188 33.43 -28.72 -17.36
N CYS A 189 33.70 -27.42 -17.62
CA CYS A 189 33.15 -26.35 -16.77
C CYS A 189 31.63 -26.27 -16.89
N ILE A 190 30.97 -25.89 -15.77
CA ILE A 190 29.54 -25.71 -15.73
C ILE A 190 29.11 -24.60 -16.68
N THR A 191 28.21 -24.93 -17.58
CA THR A 191 27.53 -24.00 -18.48
C THR A 191 26.02 -24.03 -18.27
N TRP A 192 25.32 -23.02 -18.78
CA TRP A 192 23.87 -22.88 -18.61
C TRP A 192 23.25 -22.57 -19.97
N GLY A 193 22.33 -23.41 -20.43
CA GLY A 193 21.66 -23.24 -21.72
C GLY A 193 20.14 -23.35 -21.59
N LEU A 194 19.41 -22.84 -22.57
CA LEU A 194 17.95 -22.94 -22.63
C LEU A 194 17.48 -24.35 -22.98
N ASN A 195 18.26 -25.05 -23.82
CA ASN A 195 17.94 -26.43 -24.17
C ASN A 195 18.63 -27.40 -23.18
N PRO A 196 17.89 -28.21 -22.42
CA PRO A 196 18.47 -29.16 -21.46
C PRO A 196 19.20 -30.34 -22.11
N TYR A 197 18.99 -30.55 -23.41
CA TYR A 197 19.61 -31.66 -24.19
C TYR A 197 20.89 -31.23 -24.92
N GLU A 198 21.24 -29.95 -24.89
CA GLU A 198 22.44 -29.42 -25.51
C GLU A 198 23.45 -28.94 -24.46
N ASN A 199 24.73 -29.29 -24.69
CA ASN A 199 25.81 -28.82 -23.85
C ASN A 199 26.43 -27.58 -24.46
N TYR A 200 26.20 -26.43 -23.86
CA TYR A 200 26.77 -25.17 -24.28
C TYR A 200 28.29 -25.12 -24.00
N THR A 201 29.03 -24.59 -24.94
CA THR A 201 30.47 -24.33 -24.76
C THR A 201 30.69 -23.09 -23.88
N CYS A 202 31.93 -22.93 -23.37
CA CYS A 202 32.29 -21.70 -22.66
C CYS A 202 32.21 -20.47 -23.56
N ALA A 203 32.51 -20.62 -24.86
CA ALA A 203 32.47 -19.56 -25.86
C ALA A 203 31.05 -19.11 -26.14
N GLU A 204 30.09 -20.02 -26.33
CA GLU A 204 28.67 -19.71 -26.50
C GLU A 204 28.12 -18.98 -25.27
N GLN A 205 28.40 -19.49 -24.08
CA GLN A 205 27.95 -18.85 -22.84
C GLN A 205 28.56 -17.45 -22.63
N TYR A 206 29.82 -17.25 -23.05
CA TYR A 206 30.48 -15.94 -22.99
C TYR A 206 29.80 -14.96 -23.95
N SER A 207 29.56 -15.39 -25.18
CA SER A 207 28.90 -14.57 -26.22
C SER A 207 27.48 -14.17 -25.81
N GLU A 208 26.69 -15.11 -25.34
CA GLU A 208 25.34 -14.84 -24.84
C GLU A 208 25.34 -13.83 -23.68
N ARG A 209 26.24 -14.02 -22.71
CA ARG A 209 26.34 -13.13 -21.52
C ARG A 209 26.75 -11.69 -21.88
N ASN A 210 27.52 -11.52 -22.94
CA ASN A 210 28.00 -10.21 -23.38
C ASN A 210 27.16 -9.64 -24.54
N GLY A 211 26.06 -10.29 -24.92
CA GLY A 211 25.14 -9.84 -25.98
C GLY A 211 25.80 -9.84 -27.38
N LEU A 212 26.78 -10.73 -27.62
CA LEU A 212 27.44 -10.85 -28.92
C LEU A 212 26.57 -11.68 -29.87
N SER A 213 26.46 -11.23 -31.11
CA SER A 213 25.72 -11.93 -32.16
C SER A 213 26.51 -13.10 -32.80
N PHE A 214 27.74 -13.33 -32.37
CA PHE A 214 28.62 -14.39 -32.84
C PHE A 214 29.31 -15.11 -31.67
N VAL A 215 29.69 -16.36 -31.86
CA VAL A 215 30.46 -17.12 -30.89
C VAL A 215 31.93 -16.74 -30.99
N VAL A 216 32.56 -16.37 -29.87
CA VAL A 216 34.00 -16.04 -29.85
C VAL A 216 34.83 -17.28 -30.12
N SER A 217 35.98 -17.08 -30.74
CA SER A 217 36.93 -18.15 -31.06
C SER A 217 37.92 -18.48 -29.93
N ASP A 218 37.81 -17.76 -28.80
CA ASP A 218 38.72 -17.92 -27.67
C ASP A 218 38.62 -19.32 -27.04
N THR A 219 39.74 -19.84 -26.60
CA THR A 219 39.79 -21.10 -25.89
C THR A 219 39.12 -21.00 -24.50
N CYS A 220 38.74 -22.14 -23.95
CA CYS A 220 38.16 -22.17 -22.60
C CYS A 220 39.11 -21.61 -21.53
N GLU A 221 40.42 -21.74 -21.72
CA GLU A 221 41.44 -21.22 -20.81
C GLU A 221 41.56 -19.70 -20.89
N GLU A 222 41.54 -19.11 -22.06
CA GLU A 222 41.54 -17.66 -22.30
C GLU A 222 40.32 -17.00 -21.70
N LEU A 223 39.14 -17.60 -21.88
CA LEU A 223 37.88 -17.14 -21.28
C LEU A 223 37.88 -17.22 -19.74
N LYS A 224 38.52 -18.24 -19.13
CA LYS A 224 38.75 -18.31 -17.69
C LYS A 224 39.68 -17.23 -17.18
N ALA A 225 40.79 -16.98 -17.90
CA ALA A 225 41.76 -15.94 -17.55
C ALA A 225 41.13 -14.54 -17.62
N SER A 226 40.32 -14.27 -18.64
CA SER A 226 39.58 -13.00 -18.75
C SER A 226 38.58 -12.79 -17.59
N LYS A 227 37.90 -13.85 -17.12
CA LYS A 227 37.03 -13.81 -15.94
C LYS A 227 37.79 -13.51 -14.66
N ALA A 228 38.98 -14.09 -14.47
CA ALA A 228 39.79 -13.86 -13.28
C ALA A 228 40.29 -12.40 -13.22
N ARG A 229 40.70 -11.82 -14.34
CA ARG A 229 41.13 -10.40 -14.44
C ARG A 229 39.98 -9.44 -14.09
N ARG A 230 38.73 -9.71 -14.54
CA ARG A 230 37.55 -8.87 -14.21
C ARG A 230 37.09 -8.94 -12.76
N LYS A 231 37.48 -9.99 -12.00
CA LYS A 231 37.20 -10.09 -10.58
C LYS A 231 38.24 -9.40 -9.70
N ALA A 232 39.41 -9.12 -10.23
CA ALA A 232 40.52 -8.49 -9.52
C ALA A 232 40.59 -6.95 -9.76
N ALA A 233 39.79 -6.43 -10.67
CA ALA A 233 39.61 -5.00 -10.94
C ALA A 233 38.28 -4.51 -10.32
#